data_bb2769f212fed602482df12fa0919723
#
_entry.id   bb2769f212fed602482df12fa0919723
#
_cell.length_a   1.000
_cell.length_b   1.000
_cell.length_c   1.000
_cell.angle_alpha   90.00
_cell.angle_beta   90.00
_cell.angle_gamma   90.00
#
_symmetry.space_group_name_H-M   'P 1'
#
loop_
_entity.id
_entity.type
_entity.pdbx_description
1 polymer ?
#
loop_
_entity_poly.entity_id
_entity_poly.type
_entity_poly.pdbx_seq_one_letter_code
_entity_poly.pdbx_strand_id
1 'polypeptide(L)'
;MESRSVPFAGAHHVAYRCRDAEQTRWFYEDAMGLPLAAALVIDAIPGSGEDTAYMHLFFGLPDGNYIAFFDEPTKADPDWFAMKHGFDMHYAFEAKSEEDMLAMQARLALRRAVDRALE
;
A
#
# COMPACT_ATOMS: atom_id res chain seq x y z
N MET A 1 -13.88 -5.04 26.87
CA MET A 1 -13.34 -3.66 26.91
C MET A 1 -14.45 -2.71 26.55
N GLU A 2 -14.67 -1.73 27.38
CA GLU A 2 -15.69 -0.72 27.11
C GLU A 2 -15.30 0.15 25.92
N SER A 3 -16.28 0.45 25.08
CA SER A 3 -16.14 1.43 24.04
C SER A 3 -15.95 2.81 24.65
N ARG A 4 -14.88 3.49 24.32
CA ARG A 4 -14.62 4.83 24.83
C ARG A 4 -15.13 5.86 23.88
N SER A 5 -15.56 6.99 24.45
CA SER A 5 -15.99 8.13 23.67
C SER A 5 -14.77 8.88 23.12
N VAL A 6 -14.23 8.40 22.02
CA VAL A 6 -13.16 9.08 21.31
C VAL A 6 -13.71 9.72 20.04
N PRO A 7 -13.13 10.85 19.58
CA PRO A 7 -13.69 11.59 18.44
C PRO A 7 -13.37 10.98 17.08
N PHE A 8 -12.85 9.76 17.03
CA PHE A 8 -12.47 9.08 15.80
C PHE A 8 -13.31 7.84 15.58
N ALA A 9 -13.75 7.60 14.35
CA ALA A 9 -14.52 6.43 13.99
C ALA A 9 -13.63 5.20 13.67
N GLY A 10 -12.34 5.44 13.47
CA GLY A 10 -11.39 4.41 13.08
C GLY A 10 -10.31 4.98 12.17
N ALA A 11 -9.54 4.13 11.53
CA ALA A 11 -8.56 4.55 10.55
C ALA A 11 -9.26 4.82 9.21
N HIS A 12 -8.96 5.96 8.60
CA HIS A 12 -9.39 6.27 7.23
C HIS A 12 -8.41 5.66 6.23
N HIS A 13 -7.15 5.99 6.37
CA HIS A 13 -6.09 5.39 5.56
C HIS A 13 -4.75 5.51 6.27
N VAL A 14 -3.81 4.68 5.84
CA VAL A 14 -2.39 4.79 6.16
C VAL A 14 -1.64 4.94 4.85
N ALA A 15 -0.59 5.76 4.83
CA ALA A 15 0.12 6.05 3.61
C ALA A 15 1.62 5.84 3.76
N TYR A 16 2.21 5.25 2.74
CA TYR A 16 3.65 5.00 2.63
C TYR A 16 4.17 5.54 1.31
N ARG A 17 5.45 5.86 1.27
CA ARG A 17 6.11 6.14 0.01
C ARG A 17 6.34 4.83 -0.74
N CYS A 18 6.07 4.79 -2.04
CA CYS A 18 6.43 3.64 -2.89
C CYS A 18 7.48 4.04 -3.92
N ARG A 19 8.18 3.05 -4.43
CA ARG A 19 9.23 3.25 -5.43
C ARG A 19 8.66 3.59 -6.79
N ASP A 20 7.55 2.96 -7.15
CA ASP A 20 6.95 3.02 -8.47
C ASP A 20 5.45 2.71 -8.37
N ALA A 21 4.62 3.62 -8.87
CA ALA A 21 3.16 3.50 -8.77
C ALA A 21 2.65 2.25 -9.49
N GLU A 22 3.18 1.92 -10.67
CA GLU A 22 2.71 0.76 -11.43
C GLU A 22 3.12 -0.56 -10.76
N GLN A 23 4.33 -0.64 -10.20
CA GLN A 23 4.75 -1.80 -9.42
C GLN A 23 3.85 -1.99 -8.20
N THR A 24 3.51 -0.91 -7.53
CA THR A 24 2.64 -0.91 -6.34
C THR A 24 1.22 -1.33 -6.72
N ARG A 25 0.68 -0.80 -7.80
CA ARG A 25 -0.64 -1.18 -8.31
C ARG A 25 -0.67 -2.67 -8.67
N TRP A 26 0.35 -3.15 -9.36
CA TRP A 26 0.44 -4.56 -9.71
C TRP A 26 0.38 -5.46 -8.47
N PHE A 27 1.14 -5.12 -7.44
CA PHE A 27 1.18 -5.94 -6.22
C PHE A 27 -0.15 -5.89 -5.47
N TYR A 28 -0.66 -4.70 -5.19
CA TYR A 28 -1.86 -4.58 -4.36
C TYR A 28 -3.15 -4.88 -5.12
N GLU A 29 -3.27 -4.49 -6.37
CA GLU A 29 -4.48 -4.75 -7.16
C GLU A 29 -4.43 -6.12 -7.85
N ASP A 30 -3.41 -6.38 -8.67
CA ASP A 30 -3.37 -7.60 -9.46
C ASP A 30 -3.00 -8.82 -8.63
N ALA A 31 -1.97 -8.74 -7.79
CA ALA A 31 -1.53 -9.88 -7.00
C ALA A 31 -2.41 -10.11 -5.77
N MET A 32 -2.70 -9.08 -4.99
CA MET A 32 -3.49 -9.21 -3.76
C MET A 32 -5.00 -9.07 -3.96
N GLY A 33 -5.43 -8.42 -5.04
CA GLY A 33 -6.85 -8.27 -5.33
C GLY A 33 -7.54 -7.11 -4.62
N LEU A 34 -6.80 -6.14 -4.10
CA LEU A 34 -7.39 -4.93 -3.53
C LEU A 34 -7.72 -3.93 -4.64
N PRO A 35 -8.95 -3.40 -4.70
CA PRO A 35 -9.30 -2.46 -5.76
C PRO A 35 -8.55 -1.14 -5.61
N LEU A 36 -8.05 -0.60 -6.72
CA LEU A 36 -7.55 0.77 -6.78
C LEU A 36 -8.75 1.71 -6.72
N ALA A 37 -8.96 2.32 -5.57
CA ALA A 37 -10.12 3.18 -5.34
C ALA A 37 -9.93 4.59 -5.86
N ALA A 38 -8.70 5.11 -5.82
CA ALA A 38 -8.39 6.44 -6.31
C ALA A 38 -6.91 6.56 -6.67
N ALA A 39 -6.61 7.39 -7.66
CA ALA A 39 -5.27 7.81 -8.02
C ALA A 39 -5.32 9.30 -8.32
N LEU A 40 -4.58 10.08 -7.54
CA LEU A 40 -4.59 11.54 -7.61
C LEU A 40 -3.20 12.04 -7.94
N VAL A 41 -3.10 12.97 -8.91
CA VAL A 41 -1.86 13.70 -9.15
C VAL A 41 -1.96 15.04 -8.43
N ILE A 42 -0.98 15.33 -7.59
CA ILE A 42 -0.91 16.53 -6.77
C ILE A 42 0.37 17.26 -7.12
N ASP A 43 0.25 18.57 -7.39
CA ASP A 43 1.37 19.35 -7.96
C ASP A 43 2.34 19.91 -6.92
N ALA A 44 1.94 19.92 -5.64
CA ALA A 44 2.76 20.47 -4.57
C ALA A 44 2.54 19.72 -3.26
N ILE A 45 3.58 19.61 -2.44
CA ILE A 45 3.46 18.99 -1.13
C ILE A 45 2.79 19.99 -0.18
N PRO A 46 1.61 19.64 0.39
CA PRO A 46 0.87 20.53 1.26
C PRO A 46 1.70 21.02 2.46
N GLY A 47 1.69 22.32 2.70
CA GLY A 47 2.37 22.92 3.85
C GLY A 47 3.88 23.07 3.73
N SER A 48 4.49 22.57 2.67
CA SER A 48 5.95 22.62 2.49
C SER A 48 6.43 23.79 1.65
N GLY A 49 5.58 24.31 0.77
CA GLY A 49 5.97 25.31 -0.23
C GLY A 49 6.75 24.72 -1.40
N GLU A 50 6.90 23.40 -1.46
CA GLU A 50 7.61 22.74 -2.56
C GLU A 50 6.68 22.41 -3.72
N ASP A 51 7.07 22.80 -4.93
CA ASP A 51 6.37 22.47 -6.18
C ASP A 51 6.86 21.10 -6.67
N THR A 52 6.46 20.07 -5.96
CA THR A 52 6.84 18.69 -6.30
C THR A 52 5.58 17.90 -6.63
N ALA A 53 5.46 17.51 -7.90
CA ALA A 53 4.34 16.66 -8.33
C ALA A 53 4.53 15.24 -7.80
N TYR A 54 3.45 14.65 -7.31
CA TYR A 54 3.43 13.27 -6.87
C TYR A 54 2.08 12.63 -7.15
N MET A 55 2.05 11.31 -7.23
CA MET A 55 0.82 10.55 -7.36
C MET A 55 0.46 9.94 -6.02
N HIS A 56 -0.81 10.05 -5.64
CA HIS A 56 -1.33 9.44 -4.43
C HIS A 56 -2.32 8.34 -4.82
N LEU A 57 -1.99 7.09 -4.45
CA LEU A 57 -2.77 5.90 -4.79
C LEU A 57 -3.49 5.40 -3.53
N PHE A 58 -4.76 4.99 -3.68
CA PHE A 58 -5.55 4.43 -2.59
C PHE A 58 -6.09 3.07 -3.00
N PHE A 59 -5.79 2.04 -2.21
CA PHE A 59 -6.34 0.70 -2.40
C PHE A 59 -7.34 0.43 -1.28
N GLY A 60 -8.57 0.03 -1.66
CA GLY A 60 -9.66 -0.14 -0.73
C GLY A 60 -9.62 -1.45 0.03
N LEU A 61 -9.96 -1.40 1.32
CA LEU A 61 -10.15 -2.55 2.18
C LEU A 61 -11.65 -2.76 2.45
N PRO A 62 -12.07 -4.00 2.73
CA PRO A 62 -13.50 -4.29 2.94
C PRO A 62 -14.15 -3.53 4.10
N ASP A 63 -13.37 -3.09 5.09
CA ASP A 63 -13.87 -2.36 6.25
C ASP A 63 -14.04 -0.85 6.00
N GLY A 64 -13.79 -0.39 4.77
CA GLY A 64 -13.97 1.02 4.40
C GLY A 64 -12.75 1.89 4.60
N ASN A 65 -11.64 1.34 5.10
CA ASN A 65 -10.38 2.09 5.12
C ASN A 65 -9.51 1.74 3.91
N TYR A 66 -8.35 2.40 3.79
CA TYR A 66 -7.48 2.27 2.63
C TYR A 66 -6.04 2.11 3.07
N ILE A 67 -5.27 1.38 2.28
CA ILE A 67 -3.82 1.52 2.27
C ILE A 67 -3.44 2.40 1.08
N ALA A 68 -2.61 3.40 1.32
CA ALA A 68 -2.29 4.42 0.33
C ALA A 68 -0.79 4.57 0.13
N PHE A 69 -0.41 5.09 -1.03
CA PHE A 69 1.00 5.25 -1.38
C PHE A 69 1.23 6.58 -2.08
N PHE A 70 2.44 7.10 -1.89
CA PHE A 70 2.95 8.26 -2.60
C PHE A 70 4.05 7.82 -3.56
N ASP A 71 3.88 8.13 -4.84
CA ASP A 71 4.92 8.00 -5.85
C ASP A 71 5.42 9.39 -6.20
N GLU A 72 6.63 9.70 -5.74
CA GLU A 72 7.32 10.95 -6.02
C GLU A 72 8.73 10.60 -6.49
N PRO A 73 8.95 10.44 -7.81
CA PRO A 73 10.20 9.89 -8.33
C PRO A 73 11.35 10.88 -8.41
N THR A 74 11.07 12.20 -8.43
CA THR A 74 12.12 13.19 -8.73
C THR A 74 13.09 13.42 -7.59
N LYS A 75 12.64 13.28 -6.34
CA LYS A 75 13.46 13.53 -5.14
C LYS A 75 13.69 12.28 -4.31
N ALA A 76 13.10 11.16 -4.70
CA ALA A 76 13.23 9.91 -3.96
C ALA A 76 14.64 9.33 -4.13
N ASP A 77 15.25 8.97 -3.00
CA ASP A 77 16.51 8.25 -2.99
C ASP A 77 16.23 6.76 -3.12
N PRO A 78 16.79 6.06 -4.11
CA PRO A 78 16.59 4.62 -4.28
C PRO A 78 16.91 3.80 -3.03
N ASP A 79 17.84 4.24 -2.20
CA ASP A 79 18.22 3.55 -0.97
C ASP A 79 17.09 3.50 0.05
N TRP A 80 16.11 4.40 -0.03
CA TRP A 80 14.95 4.38 0.88
C TRP A 80 14.09 3.14 0.71
N PHE A 81 14.18 2.48 -0.44
CA PHE A 81 13.35 1.32 -0.75
C PHE A 81 14.09 -0.01 -0.57
N ALA A 82 15.37 0.04 -0.19
CA ALA A 82 16.13 -1.15 0.14
C ALA A 82 15.62 -1.75 1.44
N MET A 83 15.32 -3.04 1.44
CA MET A 83 14.85 -3.72 2.65
C MET A 83 16.00 -3.87 3.64
N LYS A 84 15.81 -3.35 4.84
CA LYS A 84 16.81 -3.44 5.91
C LYS A 84 16.36 -4.37 7.02
N HIS A 85 15.16 -4.17 7.54
CA HIS A 85 14.55 -5.00 8.57
C HIS A 85 13.07 -5.17 8.27
N GLY A 86 12.62 -6.42 8.21
CA GLY A 86 11.22 -6.72 7.90
C GLY A 86 10.32 -6.80 9.13
N PHE A 87 10.87 -6.77 10.35
CA PHE A 87 10.05 -6.97 11.54
C PHE A 87 9.46 -5.68 12.11
N ASP A 88 10.10 -4.55 11.90
CA ASP A 88 9.68 -3.27 12.51
C ASP A 88 8.96 -2.33 11.54
N MET A 89 8.87 -2.69 10.27
CA MET A 89 8.15 -1.93 9.24
C MET A 89 7.27 -2.88 8.44
N HIS A 90 6.02 -3.00 8.86
CA HIS A 90 5.08 -3.85 8.15
C HIS A 90 3.66 -3.32 8.30
N TYR A 91 2.80 -3.73 7.40
CA TYR A 91 1.36 -3.53 7.46
C TYR A 91 0.69 -4.91 7.53
N ALA A 92 -0.06 -5.15 8.58
CA ALA A 92 -0.73 -6.43 8.78
C ALA A 92 -2.19 -6.34 8.35
N PHE A 93 -2.58 -7.20 7.42
CA PHE A 93 -3.97 -7.34 7.04
C PHE A 93 -4.61 -8.46 7.85
N GLU A 94 -5.83 -8.24 8.29
CA GLU A 94 -6.61 -9.28 8.92
C GLU A 94 -7.30 -10.11 7.85
N ALA A 95 -6.99 -11.41 7.79
CA ALA A 95 -7.68 -12.34 6.92
C ALA A 95 -9.03 -12.71 7.54
N LYS A 96 -10.02 -12.99 6.70
CA LYS A 96 -11.36 -13.40 7.16
C LYS A 96 -11.34 -14.74 7.89
N SER A 97 -10.40 -15.62 7.51
CA SER A 97 -10.25 -16.96 8.07
C SER A 97 -8.84 -17.47 7.83
N GLU A 98 -8.45 -18.54 8.54
CA GLU A 98 -7.19 -19.23 8.26
C GLU A 98 -7.14 -19.75 6.83
N GLU A 99 -8.26 -20.27 6.33
CA GLU A 99 -8.38 -20.76 4.95
C GLU A 99 -8.06 -19.64 3.94
N ASP A 100 -8.62 -18.44 4.13
CA ASP A 100 -8.36 -17.30 3.26
C ASP A 100 -6.91 -16.84 3.34
N MET A 101 -6.32 -16.88 4.52
CA MET A 101 -4.90 -16.54 4.71
C MET A 101 -4.01 -17.50 3.92
N LEU A 102 -4.26 -18.80 4.02
CA LEU A 102 -3.48 -19.81 3.31
C LEU A 102 -3.68 -19.73 1.79
N ALA A 103 -4.90 -19.43 1.36
CA ALA A 103 -5.20 -19.23 -0.06
C ALA A 103 -4.44 -18.02 -0.62
N MET A 104 -4.37 -16.92 0.12
CA MET A 104 -3.62 -15.75 -0.30
C MET A 104 -2.12 -16.03 -0.33
N GLN A 105 -1.61 -16.76 0.64
CA GLN A 105 -0.20 -17.17 0.66
C GLN A 105 0.16 -17.98 -0.59
N ALA A 106 -0.70 -18.93 -0.96
CA ALA A 106 -0.50 -19.74 -2.17
C ALA A 106 -0.58 -18.89 -3.44
N ARG A 107 -1.52 -17.97 -3.51
CA ARG A 107 -1.70 -17.06 -4.65
C ARG A 107 -0.45 -16.19 -4.86
N LEU A 108 0.08 -15.60 -3.80
CA LEU A 108 1.25 -14.74 -3.88
C LEU A 108 2.50 -15.52 -4.26
N ALA A 109 2.66 -16.74 -3.75
CA ALA A 109 3.78 -17.61 -4.11
C ALA A 109 3.75 -17.98 -5.59
N LEU A 110 2.56 -18.28 -6.13
CA LEU A 110 2.39 -18.59 -7.55
C LEU A 110 2.72 -17.38 -8.43
N ARG A 111 2.23 -16.20 -8.08
CA ARG A 111 2.52 -14.96 -8.82
C ARG A 111 4.01 -14.68 -8.86
N ARG A 112 4.70 -14.84 -7.75
CA ARG A 112 6.14 -14.66 -7.66
C ARG A 112 6.89 -15.63 -8.58
N ALA A 113 6.46 -16.89 -8.64
CA ALA A 113 7.07 -17.89 -9.51
C ALA A 113 6.87 -17.55 -10.99
N VAL A 114 5.67 -17.09 -11.38
CA VAL A 114 5.38 -16.65 -12.75
C VAL A 114 6.25 -15.47 -13.14
N ASP A 115 6.37 -14.48 -12.29
CA ASP A 115 7.18 -13.29 -12.57
C ASP A 115 8.65 -13.64 -12.76
N ARG A 116 9.19 -14.53 -11.95
CA ARG A 116 10.57 -15.00 -12.10
C ARG A 116 10.79 -15.73 -13.42
N ALA A 117 9.81 -16.48 -13.88
CA ALA A 117 9.91 -17.22 -15.14
C ALA A 117 9.88 -16.30 -16.36
N LEU A 118 9.36 -15.08 -16.22
CA LEU A 118 9.27 -14.07 -17.29
C LEU A 118 10.45 -13.09 -17.32
N GLU A 119 11.35 -13.18 -16.36
CA GLU A 119 12.55 -12.34 -16.30
C GLU A 119 13.60 -12.69 -17.37
#